data_786f791ca6cb23069f4fb40c7b83162b
#
_entry.id   786f791ca6cb23069f4fb40c7b83162b
#
_cell.length_a   1.000
_cell.length_b   1.000
_cell.length_c   1.000
_cell.angle_alpha   90.00
_cell.angle_beta   90.00
_cell.angle_gamma   90.00
#
_symmetry.space_group_name_H-M   'P 1'
#
loop_
_entity.id
_entity.type
_entity.pdbx_description
1 polymer ?
#
loop_
_entity_poly.entity_id
_entity_poly.type
_entity_poly.pdbx_seq_one_letter_code
_entity_poly.pdbx_strand_id
1 'polypeptide(L)'
;ASIEETLKIGDRVGCPVWISHHKCSMPENYGRSNQTLALIDAYAQSQEVCFDVYPYPAGSTVLMPDRLRDDVKVMITWSVPHPEMAGKYLSDIARGWNTDIRMAAERLLPAGQITFQMDEADVRRIMAHPMSVIGSDGIPHDAHPHPRLWGTFPRVLGLYARELRLFSLETAVHKMTGRPAAVFGMVDRGVIREGAYADLVMFDPETVIDRATFENPKQESAGIEEVWANGISTFVAGKGATGEKPGRLVTRGRV
;
A
#
# COMPACT_ATOMS: atom_id res chain seq x y z
N ALA A 1 13.46 -16.09 5.31
CA ALA A 1 14.74 -15.50 5.75
C ALA A 1 14.55 -14.11 6.33
N SER A 2 14.20 -13.05 5.54
CA SER A 2 14.15 -11.66 6.04
C SER A 2 13.14 -11.43 7.18
N ILE A 3 11.91 -11.96 7.09
CA ILE A 3 10.92 -11.88 8.17
C ILE A 3 11.43 -12.55 9.45
N GLU A 4 11.97 -13.75 9.33
CA GLU A 4 12.53 -14.48 10.48
C GLU A 4 13.70 -13.73 11.13
N GLU A 5 14.57 -13.14 10.33
CA GLU A 5 15.67 -12.30 10.82
C GLU A 5 15.15 -11.09 11.60
N THR A 6 14.18 -10.37 11.05
CA THR A 6 13.57 -9.21 11.70
C THR A 6 12.91 -9.60 13.04
N LEU A 7 12.15 -10.69 13.06
CA LEU A 7 11.50 -11.19 14.27
C LEU A 7 12.52 -11.61 15.34
N LYS A 8 13.60 -12.29 14.95
CA LYS A 8 14.70 -12.65 15.86
C LYS A 8 15.42 -11.44 16.44
N ILE A 9 15.59 -10.37 15.65
CA ILE A 9 16.20 -9.13 16.14
C ILE A 9 15.29 -8.50 17.20
N GLY A 10 13.98 -8.36 16.91
CA GLY A 10 13.02 -7.82 17.87
C GLY A 10 12.98 -8.59 19.19
N ASP A 11 12.94 -9.92 19.11
CA ASP A 11 12.95 -10.81 20.26
C ASP A 11 14.23 -10.62 21.13
N ARG A 12 15.39 -10.59 20.49
CA ARG A 12 16.68 -10.41 21.19
C ARG A 12 16.85 -9.04 21.86
N VAL A 13 16.30 -8.01 21.22
CA VAL A 13 16.41 -6.61 21.69
C VAL A 13 15.28 -6.26 22.64
N GLY A 14 14.21 -7.04 22.68
CA GLY A 14 13.01 -6.77 23.50
C GLY A 14 12.21 -5.56 22.99
N CYS A 15 12.15 -5.35 21.66
CA CYS A 15 11.41 -4.25 21.06
C CYS A 15 10.26 -4.77 20.16
N PRO A 16 9.15 -4.00 20.04
CA PRO A 16 8.10 -4.28 19.08
C PRO A 16 8.63 -4.33 17.66
N VAL A 17 8.03 -5.21 16.83
CA VAL A 17 8.40 -5.37 15.41
C VAL A 17 7.25 -4.91 14.53
N TRP A 18 7.56 -4.00 13.61
CA TRP A 18 6.67 -3.63 12.52
C TRP A 18 7.27 -4.08 11.19
N ILE A 19 6.57 -4.98 10.49
CA ILE A 19 6.95 -5.43 9.14
C ILE A 19 6.20 -4.59 8.12
N SER A 20 6.91 -3.65 7.49
CA SER A 20 6.30 -2.79 6.47
C SER A 20 6.05 -3.54 5.17
N HIS A 21 4.90 -3.28 4.52
CA HIS A 21 4.47 -3.80 3.23
C HIS A 21 4.74 -5.30 3.05
N HIS A 22 4.26 -6.13 4.03
CA HIS A 22 4.46 -7.58 3.98
C HIS A 22 3.95 -8.19 2.67
N LYS A 23 4.80 -8.95 2.00
CA LYS A 23 4.51 -9.61 0.73
C LYS A 23 5.36 -10.85 0.50
N CYS A 24 4.88 -11.76 -0.33
CA CYS A 24 5.67 -12.83 -0.95
C CYS A 24 5.99 -12.39 -2.39
N SER A 25 7.23 -11.99 -2.64
CA SER A 25 7.65 -11.44 -3.93
C SER A 25 8.28 -12.51 -4.80
N MET A 26 8.02 -12.44 -6.09
CA MET A 26 8.51 -13.30 -7.17
C MET A 26 7.81 -14.67 -7.22
N PRO A 27 7.67 -15.26 -8.42
CA PRO A 27 6.89 -16.49 -8.64
C PRO A 27 7.28 -17.67 -7.76
N GLU A 28 8.56 -17.84 -7.46
CA GLU A 28 9.07 -18.91 -6.59
C GLU A 28 8.64 -18.80 -5.12
N ASN A 29 8.07 -17.65 -4.72
CA ASN A 29 7.58 -17.41 -3.38
C ASN A 29 6.04 -17.36 -3.29
N TYR A 30 5.32 -17.54 -4.39
CA TYR A 30 3.85 -17.57 -4.37
C TYR A 30 3.33 -18.69 -3.46
N GLY A 31 2.28 -18.40 -2.69
CA GLY A 31 1.70 -19.30 -1.70
C GLY A 31 2.44 -19.35 -0.35
N ARG A 32 3.61 -18.72 -0.22
CA ARG A 32 4.41 -18.77 1.01
C ARG A 32 3.89 -17.89 2.14
N SER A 33 2.85 -17.09 1.90
CA SER A 33 2.24 -16.29 2.96
C SER A 33 1.70 -17.15 4.12
N ASN A 34 1.29 -18.40 3.87
CA ASN A 34 0.94 -19.35 4.94
C ASN A 34 2.11 -19.56 5.91
N GLN A 35 3.34 -19.74 5.39
CA GLN A 35 4.53 -19.97 6.19
C GLN A 35 4.96 -18.70 6.93
N THR A 36 4.90 -17.55 6.27
CA THR A 36 5.33 -16.29 6.86
C THR A 36 4.38 -15.81 7.94
N LEU A 37 3.06 -16.00 7.76
CA LEU A 37 2.06 -15.67 8.77
C LEU A 37 2.16 -16.61 9.98
N ALA A 38 2.31 -17.92 9.78
CA ALA A 38 2.52 -18.86 10.88
C ALA A 38 3.79 -18.52 11.71
N LEU A 39 4.85 -18.05 11.05
CA LEU A 39 6.05 -17.59 11.74
C LEU A 39 5.77 -16.31 12.56
N ILE A 40 5.05 -15.35 11.99
CA ILE A 40 4.63 -14.12 12.68
C ILE A 40 3.77 -14.47 13.90
N ASP A 41 2.80 -15.39 13.76
CA ASP A 41 1.94 -15.84 14.85
C ASP A 41 2.74 -16.48 15.99
N ALA A 42 3.75 -17.27 15.66
CA ALA A 42 4.60 -17.91 16.66
C ALA A 42 5.37 -16.88 17.50
N TYR A 43 5.96 -15.87 16.86
CA TYR A 43 6.68 -14.80 17.57
C TYR A 43 5.74 -13.84 18.31
N ALA A 44 4.52 -13.63 17.81
CA ALA A 44 3.53 -12.78 18.46
C ALA A 44 3.04 -13.31 19.83
N GLN A 45 3.39 -14.54 20.20
CA GLN A 45 3.14 -15.08 21.54
C GLN A 45 4.02 -14.47 22.62
N SER A 46 5.21 -13.97 22.24
CA SER A 46 6.23 -13.45 23.17
C SER A 46 6.62 -12.00 22.92
N GLN A 47 6.31 -11.43 21.76
CA GLN A 47 6.63 -10.04 21.42
C GLN A 47 5.49 -9.36 20.67
N GLU A 48 5.45 -8.03 20.74
CA GLU A 48 4.50 -7.24 19.95
C GLU A 48 4.92 -7.22 18.48
N VAL A 49 4.08 -7.77 17.61
CA VAL A 49 4.31 -7.80 16.14
C VAL A 49 3.11 -7.22 15.42
N CYS A 50 3.35 -6.38 14.44
CA CYS A 50 2.36 -5.89 13.50
C CYS A 50 2.96 -5.82 12.10
N PHE A 51 2.12 -5.77 11.07
CA PHE A 51 2.56 -5.57 9.69
C PHE A 51 1.49 -4.87 8.87
N ASP A 52 1.93 -4.15 7.85
CA ASP A 52 1.02 -3.56 6.87
C ASP A 52 1.09 -4.27 5.51
N VAL A 53 0.05 -4.06 4.72
CA VAL A 53 -0.12 -4.60 3.38
C VAL A 53 -0.91 -3.62 2.52
N TYR A 54 -0.60 -3.53 1.23
CA TYR A 54 -1.41 -2.81 0.26
C TYR A 54 -2.18 -3.78 -0.66
N PRO A 55 -3.36 -3.37 -1.15
CA PRO A 55 -4.31 -4.26 -1.85
C PRO A 55 -3.99 -4.42 -3.34
N TYR A 56 -2.74 -4.74 -3.70
CA TYR A 56 -2.30 -4.90 -5.08
C TYR A 56 -1.24 -5.98 -5.23
N PRO A 57 -1.25 -6.76 -6.34
CA PRO A 57 -0.25 -7.80 -6.61
C PRO A 57 1.02 -7.25 -7.29
N ALA A 58 1.25 -5.94 -7.23
CA ALA A 58 2.43 -5.28 -7.78
C ALA A 58 3.05 -4.31 -6.78
N GLY A 59 4.35 -4.12 -6.84
CA GLY A 59 5.08 -3.15 -6.02
C GLY A 59 5.72 -2.06 -6.87
N SER A 60 6.06 -0.91 -6.26
CA SER A 60 6.76 0.18 -6.93
C SER A 60 7.99 0.60 -6.14
N THR A 61 9.09 0.82 -6.85
CA THR A 61 10.38 1.24 -6.30
C THR A 61 11.27 1.83 -7.40
N VAL A 62 12.52 2.16 -7.09
CA VAL A 62 13.52 2.52 -8.09
C VAL A 62 13.82 1.35 -9.04
N LEU A 63 14.15 1.66 -10.29
CA LEU A 63 14.51 0.65 -11.29
C LEU A 63 15.86 0.01 -10.94
N MET A 64 15.87 -1.33 -10.84
CA MET A 64 17.04 -2.14 -10.49
C MET A 64 17.34 -3.15 -11.60
N PRO A 65 18.22 -2.85 -12.57
CA PRO A 65 18.51 -3.73 -13.71
C PRO A 65 18.96 -5.14 -13.31
N ASP A 66 19.72 -5.26 -12.22
CA ASP A 66 20.23 -6.54 -11.74
C ASP A 66 19.16 -7.47 -11.14
N ARG A 67 17.96 -6.95 -10.87
CA ARG A 67 16.83 -7.71 -10.33
C ARG A 67 15.75 -8.01 -11.36
N LEU A 68 15.95 -7.60 -12.60
CA LEU A 68 15.01 -7.87 -13.68
C LEU A 68 15.01 -9.35 -14.07
N ARG A 69 13.82 -9.82 -14.46
CA ARG A 69 13.57 -11.20 -14.91
C ARG A 69 12.62 -11.17 -16.10
N ASP A 70 12.81 -12.08 -17.04
CA ASP A 70 11.99 -12.16 -18.24
C ASP A 70 10.55 -12.64 -17.96
N ASP A 71 10.36 -13.39 -16.88
CA ASP A 71 9.06 -13.91 -16.45
C ASP A 71 8.27 -12.95 -15.55
N VAL A 72 8.80 -11.75 -15.26
CA VAL A 72 8.17 -10.75 -14.41
C VAL A 72 7.96 -9.45 -15.18
N LYS A 73 6.69 -9.04 -15.32
CA LYS A 73 6.31 -7.82 -16.02
C LYS A 73 6.72 -6.57 -15.23
N VAL A 74 7.31 -5.59 -15.92
CA VAL A 74 7.76 -4.32 -15.34
C VAL A 74 7.21 -3.16 -16.15
N MET A 75 6.67 -2.13 -15.47
CA MET A 75 6.24 -0.86 -16.05
C MET A 75 7.13 0.27 -15.49
N ILE A 76 7.53 1.21 -16.32
CA ILE A 76 8.35 2.36 -15.91
C ILE A 76 7.45 3.46 -15.34
N THR A 77 7.77 3.97 -14.15
CA THR A 77 6.99 5.04 -13.51
C THR A 77 7.52 6.43 -13.84
N TRP A 78 8.80 6.54 -14.03
CA TRP A 78 9.53 7.73 -14.49
C TRP A 78 10.93 7.35 -14.97
N SER A 79 11.56 8.21 -15.77
CA SER A 79 12.97 8.11 -16.15
C SER A 79 13.50 9.52 -16.36
N VAL A 80 14.71 9.79 -15.87
CA VAL A 80 15.33 11.10 -16.06
C VAL A 80 15.74 11.31 -17.52
N PRO A 81 16.49 10.38 -18.16
CA PRO A 81 16.90 10.56 -19.55
C PRO A 81 15.77 10.35 -20.57
N HIS A 82 14.71 9.62 -20.18
CA HIS A 82 13.62 9.22 -21.07
C HIS A 82 12.25 9.41 -20.43
N PRO A 83 11.82 10.65 -20.09
CA PRO A 83 10.55 10.90 -19.40
C PRO A 83 9.31 10.41 -20.19
N GLU A 84 9.41 10.34 -21.52
CA GLU A 84 8.36 9.83 -22.42
C GLU A 84 8.11 8.31 -22.29
N MET A 85 8.93 7.60 -21.54
CA MET A 85 8.77 6.17 -21.28
C MET A 85 7.93 5.89 -20.02
N ALA A 86 7.56 6.90 -19.25
CA ALA A 86 6.66 6.73 -18.11
C ALA A 86 5.31 6.11 -18.54
N GLY A 87 4.86 5.10 -17.81
CA GLY A 87 3.63 4.35 -18.11
C GLY A 87 3.80 3.23 -19.15
N LYS A 88 4.98 3.05 -19.73
CA LYS A 88 5.24 1.97 -20.69
C LYS A 88 5.84 0.73 -20.02
N TYR A 89 5.56 -0.42 -20.60
CA TYR A 89 6.19 -1.67 -20.17
C TYR A 89 7.62 -1.76 -20.67
N LEU A 90 8.53 -2.20 -19.79
CA LEU A 90 9.96 -2.32 -20.12
C LEU A 90 10.22 -3.25 -21.30
N SER A 91 9.45 -4.32 -21.45
CA SER A 91 9.52 -5.23 -22.61
C SER A 91 9.19 -4.54 -23.94
N ASP A 92 8.24 -3.59 -23.94
CA ASP A 92 7.87 -2.86 -25.15
C ASP A 92 8.93 -1.80 -25.50
N ILE A 93 9.51 -1.16 -24.48
CA ILE A 93 10.63 -0.23 -24.63
C ILE A 93 11.84 -0.96 -25.24
N ALA A 94 12.21 -2.12 -24.66
CA ALA A 94 13.32 -2.93 -25.14
C ALA A 94 13.13 -3.36 -26.60
N ARG A 95 11.92 -3.80 -26.95
CA ARG A 95 11.55 -4.15 -28.34
C ARG A 95 11.67 -2.94 -29.27
N GLY A 96 11.14 -1.78 -28.86
CA GLY A 96 11.19 -0.53 -29.64
C GLY A 96 12.63 -0.01 -29.85
N TRP A 97 13.51 -0.30 -28.90
CA TRP A 97 14.94 0.06 -28.98
C TRP A 97 15.83 -1.03 -29.57
N ASN A 98 15.25 -2.16 -29.99
CA ASN A 98 15.94 -3.33 -30.53
C ASN A 98 17.09 -3.79 -29.63
N THR A 99 16.78 -3.99 -28.33
CA THR A 99 17.72 -4.37 -27.29
C THR A 99 17.04 -5.34 -26.29
N ASP A 100 17.80 -5.90 -25.37
CA ASP A 100 17.26 -6.68 -24.25
C ASP A 100 16.74 -5.77 -23.11
N ILE A 101 15.98 -6.36 -22.17
CA ILE A 101 15.35 -5.62 -21.08
C ILE A 101 16.38 -5.00 -20.11
N ARG A 102 17.53 -5.64 -19.89
CA ARG A 102 18.57 -5.13 -19.00
C ARG A 102 19.23 -3.90 -19.61
N MET A 103 19.63 -3.95 -20.86
CA MET A 103 20.21 -2.80 -21.57
C MET A 103 19.21 -1.65 -21.70
N ALA A 104 17.93 -1.95 -21.93
CA ALA A 104 16.88 -0.93 -21.92
C ALA A 104 16.77 -0.28 -20.56
N ALA A 105 16.77 -1.06 -19.49
CA ALA A 105 16.70 -0.55 -18.11
C ALA A 105 17.92 0.33 -17.76
N GLU A 106 19.12 -0.08 -18.12
CA GLU A 106 20.35 0.70 -17.90
C GLU A 106 20.29 2.06 -18.59
N ARG A 107 19.74 2.14 -19.81
CA ARG A 107 19.56 3.41 -20.54
C ARG A 107 18.51 4.33 -19.89
N LEU A 108 17.56 3.76 -19.15
CA LEU A 108 16.50 4.51 -18.47
C LEU A 108 16.97 5.15 -17.16
N LEU A 109 18.09 4.70 -16.57
CA LEU A 109 18.53 5.15 -15.24
C LEU A 109 18.94 6.62 -15.19
N PRO A 110 18.68 7.34 -14.08
CA PRO A 110 17.86 6.90 -12.95
C PRO A 110 16.37 6.88 -13.30
N ALA A 111 15.65 5.86 -12.83
CA ALA A 111 14.25 5.61 -13.16
C ALA A 111 13.51 4.90 -12.01
N GLY A 112 12.19 4.88 -12.09
CA GLY A 112 11.30 4.11 -11.21
C GLY A 112 10.55 3.03 -11.96
N GLN A 113 10.10 2.01 -11.22
CA GLN A 113 9.40 0.86 -11.79
C GLN A 113 8.20 0.42 -10.95
N ILE A 114 7.21 -0.17 -11.60
CA ILE A 114 6.21 -1.06 -11.03
C ILE A 114 6.54 -2.49 -11.47
N THR A 115 6.62 -3.41 -10.51
CA THR A 115 6.94 -4.82 -10.76
C THR A 115 5.74 -5.69 -10.37
N PHE A 116 5.20 -6.46 -11.32
CA PHE A 116 4.06 -7.37 -11.13
C PHE A 116 4.57 -8.71 -10.57
N GLN A 117 4.86 -8.74 -9.28
CA GLN A 117 5.68 -9.79 -8.64
C GLN A 117 5.00 -10.53 -7.50
N MET A 118 3.70 -10.33 -7.27
CA MET A 118 2.96 -10.94 -6.16
C MET A 118 1.75 -11.70 -6.67
N ASP A 119 1.35 -12.71 -5.91
CA ASP A 119 0.12 -13.46 -6.11
C ASP A 119 -1.03 -12.85 -5.33
N GLU A 120 -2.20 -12.73 -5.96
CA GLU A 120 -3.40 -12.14 -5.35
C GLU A 120 -3.91 -12.97 -4.16
N ALA A 121 -3.74 -14.30 -4.17
CA ALA A 121 -4.16 -15.14 -3.04
C ALA A 121 -3.28 -14.90 -1.80
N ASP A 122 -1.97 -14.61 -2.00
CA ASP A 122 -1.10 -14.18 -0.91
C ASP A 122 -1.50 -12.81 -0.37
N VAL A 123 -1.79 -11.84 -1.25
CA VAL A 123 -2.27 -10.51 -0.85
C VAL A 123 -3.53 -10.62 0.00
N ARG A 124 -4.53 -11.39 -0.42
CA ARG A 124 -5.75 -11.62 0.33
C ARG A 124 -5.49 -12.26 1.69
N ARG A 125 -4.67 -13.29 1.74
CA ARG A 125 -4.35 -14.02 2.98
C ARG A 125 -3.65 -13.12 3.99
N ILE A 126 -2.67 -12.33 3.54
CA ILE A 126 -1.96 -11.36 4.38
C ILE A 126 -2.93 -10.28 4.86
N MET A 127 -3.79 -9.76 3.99
CA MET A 127 -4.75 -8.71 4.33
C MET A 127 -5.84 -9.19 5.29
N ALA A 128 -6.29 -10.46 5.17
CA ALA A 128 -7.28 -11.05 6.07
C ALA A 128 -6.75 -11.29 7.48
N HIS A 129 -5.43 -11.35 7.67
CA HIS A 129 -4.82 -11.68 8.94
C HIS A 129 -5.18 -10.65 10.04
N PRO A 130 -5.52 -11.09 11.28
CA PRO A 130 -5.96 -10.17 12.34
C PRO A 130 -4.94 -9.08 12.67
N MET A 131 -3.65 -9.39 12.62
CA MET A 131 -2.58 -8.42 12.94
C MET A 131 -2.24 -7.45 11.81
N SER A 132 -2.79 -7.62 10.60
CA SER A 132 -2.50 -6.71 9.49
C SER A 132 -3.21 -5.37 9.66
N VAL A 133 -2.57 -4.32 9.16
CA VAL A 133 -3.17 -3.02 8.86
C VAL A 133 -3.02 -2.71 7.38
N ILE A 134 -3.72 -1.70 6.89
CA ILE A 134 -3.63 -1.27 5.50
C ILE A 134 -2.69 -0.08 5.41
N GLY A 135 -1.64 -0.21 4.60
CA GLY A 135 -0.77 0.88 4.18
C GLY A 135 -0.89 1.12 2.68
N SER A 136 -0.74 2.35 2.21
CA SER A 136 -0.76 2.62 0.76
C SER A 136 0.59 2.39 0.11
N ASP A 137 1.69 2.63 0.82
CA ASP A 137 3.05 2.66 0.26
C ASP A 137 3.15 3.52 -1.02
N GLY A 138 2.28 4.57 -1.11
CA GLY A 138 2.15 5.44 -2.27
C GLY A 138 3.38 6.33 -2.45
N ILE A 139 3.87 6.45 -3.69
CA ILE A 139 5.00 7.30 -4.06
C ILE A 139 4.46 8.51 -4.83
N PRO A 140 4.42 9.72 -4.22
CA PRO A 140 3.73 10.87 -4.82
C PRO A 140 4.52 11.58 -5.93
N HIS A 141 5.81 11.26 -6.09
CA HIS A 141 6.69 11.97 -7.03
C HIS A 141 6.76 11.33 -8.42
N ASP A 142 6.22 10.12 -8.58
CA ASP A 142 6.26 9.41 -9.85
C ASP A 142 5.42 10.12 -10.92
N ALA A 143 5.94 10.23 -12.14
CA ALA A 143 5.22 10.81 -13.27
C ALA A 143 3.99 9.94 -13.63
N HIS A 144 4.17 8.61 -13.60
CA HIS A 144 3.13 7.61 -13.76
C HIS A 144 3.11 6.71 -12.51
N PRO A 145 2.44 7.13 -11.41
CA PRO A 145 2.52 6.44 -10.13
C PRO A 145 1.82 5.09 -10.18
N HIS A 146 2.16 4.21 -9.23
CA HIS A 146 1.36 3.01 -8.96
C HIS A 146 -0.06 3.41 -8.51
N PRO A 147 -1.13 2.74 -8.98
CA PRO A 147 -2.52 3.07 -8.61
C PRO A 147 -2.78 3.05 -7.10
N ARG A 148 -1.94 2.39 -6.31
CA ARG A 148 -2.05 2.36 -4.84
C ARG A 148 -1.96 3.75 -4.19
N LEU A 149 -1.34 4.72 -4.84
CA LEU A 149 -1.29 6.10 -4.35
C LEU A 149 -2.68 6.72 -4.26
N TRP A 150 -3.55 6.42 -5.23
CA TRP A 150 -4.91 6.97 -5.33
C TRP A 150 -6.00 6.04 -4.83
N GLY A 151 -5.83 4.74 -4.99
CA GLY A 151 -6.91 3.76 -4.86
C GLY A 151 -6.87 2.85 -3.62
N THR A 152 -5.79 2.80 -2.84
CA THR A 152 -5.60 1.80 -1.78
C THR A 152 -6.80 1.65 -0.84
N PHE A 153 -7.21 2.71 -0.17
CA PHE A 153 -8.23 2.63 0.88
C PHE A 153 -9.63 2.38 0.31
N PRO A 154 -10.08 3.10 -0.75
CA PRO A 154 -11.36 2.79 -1.40
C PRO A 154 -11.43 1.39 -2.00
N ARG A 155 -10.31 0.86 -2.52
CA ARG A 155 -10.23 -0.52 -3.01
C ARG A 155 -10.46 -1.55 -1.91
N VAL A 156 -9.94 -1.31 -0.71
CA VAL A 156 -10.19 -2.19 0.45
C VAL A 156 -11.67 -2.20 0.82
N LEU A 157 -12.33 -1.04 0.84
CA LEU A 157 -13.76 -0.92 1.14
C LEU A 157 -14.62 -1.54 0.05
N GLY A 158 -14.43 -1.15 -1.21
CA GLY A 158 -15.24 -1.59 -2.33
C GLY A 158 -14.96 -3.02 -2.75
N LEU A 159 -13.74 -3.31 -3.19
CA LEU A 159 -13.41 -4.63 -3.74
C LEU A 159 -13.33 -5.70 -2.64
N TYR A 160 -12.48 -5.50 -1.61
CA TYR A 160 -12.17 -6.58 -0.67
C TYR A 160 -13.25 -6.79 0.38
N ALA A 161 -13.84 -5.72 0.93
CA ALA A 161 -14.90 -5.87 1.92
C ALA A 161 -16.25 -6.13 1.25
N ARG A 162 -16.74 -5.24 0.37
CA ARG A 162 -18.08 -5.34 -0.23
C ARG A 162 -18.20 -6.47 -1.24
N GLU A 163 -17.36 -6.49 -2.28
CA GLU A 163 -17.52 -7.45 -3.40
C GLU A 163 -16.98 -8.83 -3.06
N LEU A 164 -15.75 -8.93 -2.58
CA LEU A 164 -15.09 -10.19 -2.27
C LEU A 164 -15.42 -10.75 -0.88
N ARG A 165 -16.01 -9.92 0.02
CA ARG A 165 -16.37 -10.29 1.39
C ARG A 165 -15.22 -10.95 2.15
N LEU A 166 -13.99 -10.47 1.93
CA LEU A 166 -12.81 -10.99 2.60
C LEU A 166 -12.87 -10.77 4.12
N PHE A 167 -13.49 -9.68 4.53
CA PHE A 167 -13.82 -9.29 5.90
C PHE A 167 -15.00 -8.30 5.88
N SER A 168 -15.58 -8.02 7.06
CA SER A 168 -16.67 -7.05 7.16
C SER A 168 -16.19 -5.61 6.91
N LEU A 169 -17.13 -4.71 6.60
CA LEU A 169 -16.84 -3.28 6.43
C LEU A 169 -16.20 -2.67 7.69
N GLU A 170 -16.71 -3.04 8.87
CA GLU A 170 -16.18 -2.58 10.17
C GLU A 170 -14.73 -3.05 10.37
N THR A 171 -14.43 -4.29 9.98
CA THR A 171 -13.05 -4.81 10.02
C THR A 171 -12.15 -4.04 9.05
N ALA A 172 -12.61 -3.74 7.83
CA ALA A 172 -11.88 -2.92 6.87
C ALA A 172 -11.55 -1.54 7.44
N VAL A 173 -12.56 -0.85 7.98
CA VAL A 173 -12.41 0.47 8.62
C VAL A 173 -11.44 0.38 9.80
N HIS A 174 -11.58 -0.61 10.69
CA HIS A 174 -10.68 -0.79 11.83
C HIS A 174 -9.22 -0.98 11.41
N LYS A 175 -8.96 -1.78 10.37
CA LYS A 175 -7.60 -2.00 9.82
C LYS A 175 -6.96 -0.73 9.23
N MET A 176 -7.74 0.29 8.93
CA MET A 176 -7.29 1.56 8.34
C MET A 176 -7.31 2.73 9.34
N THR A 177 -7.91 2.56 10.52
CA THR A 177 -8.15 3.64 11.50
C THR A 177 -7.74 3.25 12.92
N GLY A 178 -8.60 2.60 13.68
CA GLY A 178 -8.39 2.28 15.10
C GLY A 178 -7.16 1.41 15.35
N ARG A 179 -6.93 0.39 14.51
CA ARG A 179 -5.78 -0.49 14.68
C ARG A 179 -4.44 0.22 14.45
N PRO A 180 -4.17 0.91 13.31
CA PRO A 180 -2.91 1.64 13.15
C PRO A 180 -2.76 2.74 14.21
N ALA A 181 -3.83 3.44 14.61
CA ALA A 181 -3.76 4.44 15.67
C ALA A 181 -3.30 3.82 17.01
N ALA A 182 -3.83 2.67 17.38
CA ALA A 182 -3.42 1.96 18.58
C ALA A 182 -1.96 1.51 18.53
N VAL A 183 -1.54 0.87 17.43
CA VAL A 183 -0.17 0.35 17.27
C VAL A 183 0.88 1.48 17.26
N PHE A 184 0.58 2.61 16.61
CA PHE A 184 1.47 3.76 16.60
C PHE A 184 1.33 4.67 17.82
N GLY A 185 0.41 4.38 18.75
CA GLY A 185 0.17 5.17 19.95
C GLY A 185 -0.34 6.58 19.63
N MET A 186 -1.22 6.71 18.63
CA MET A 186 -1.85 7.97 18.28
C MET A 186 -3.02 8.22 19.22
N VAL A 187 -2.81 9.10 20.21
CA VAL A 187 -3.84 9.44 21.20
C VAL A 187 -4.97 10.24 20.54
N ASP A 188 -6.22 9.91 20.88
CA ASP A 188 -7.44 10.59 20.42
C ASP A 188 -7.66 10.61 18.90
N ARG A 189 -7.13 9.60 18.18
CA ARG A 189 -7.33 9.41 16.74
C ARG A 189 -7.75 7.98 16.41
N GLY A 190 -8.29 7.78 15.21
CA GLY A 190 -8.69 6.46 14.70
C GLY A 190 -9.98 5.90 15.27
N VAL A 191 -10.68 6.66 16.11
CA VAL A 191 -11.97 6.29 16.72
C VAL A 191 -12.90 7.49 16.77
N ILE A 192 -14.22 7.23 16.68
CA ILE A 192 -15.25 8.27 16.84
C ILE A 192 -15.71 8.25 18.29
N ARG A 193 -15.31 9.27 19.05
CA ARG A 193 -15.75 9.50 20.44
C ARG A 193 -15.60 10.96 20.81
N GLU A 194 -16.31 11.41 21.85
CA GLU A 194 -16.17 12.77 22.38
C GLU A 194 -14.72 13.04 22.82
N GLY A 195 -14.22 14.21 22.49
CA GLY A 195 -12.83 14.64 22.77
C GLY A 195 -11.78 14.15 21.80
N ALA A 196 -12.11 13.22 20.88
CA ALA A 196 -11.18 12.80 19.82
C ALA A 196 -11.10 13.86 18.70
N TYR A 197 -9.97 13.85 17.99
CA TYR A 197 -9.81 14.68 16.79
C TYR A 197 -10.75 14.21 15.69
N ALA A 198 -11.39 15.14 15.03
CA ALA A 198 -12.29 14.87 13.93
C ALA A 198 -11.53 14.70 12.61
N ASP A 199 -10.79 13.58 12.50
CA ASP A 199 -10.26 13.08 11.25
C ASP A 199 -11.27 12.07 10.70
N LEU A 200 -12.13 12.51 9.79
CA LEU A 200 -13.33 11.79 9.38
C LEU A 200 -13.37 11.64 7.87
N VAL A 201 -13.95 10.53 7.43
CA VAL A 201 -14.32 10.31 6.02
C VAL A 201 -15.78 9.91 5.97
N MET A 202 -16.58 10.64 5.20
CA MET A 202 -17.94 10.26 4.85
C MET A 202 -17.92 9.60 3.47
N PHE A 203 -18.47 8.39 3.38
CA PHE A 203 -18.54 7.63 2.14
C PHE A 203 -19.84 6.83 2.05
N ASP A 204 -20.26 6.54 0.85
CA ASP A 204 -21.37 5.63 0.57
C ASP A 204 -20.83 4.18 0.49
N PRO A 205 -21.23 3.29 1.39
CA PRO A 205 -20.74 1.91 1.41
C PRO A 205 -21.14 1.10 0.17
N GLU A 206 -22.22 1.48 -0.52
CA GLU A 206 -22.70 0.78 -1.72
C GLU A 206 -21.92 1.16 -2.98
N THR A 207 -21.30 2.35 -3.00
CA THR A 207 -20.64 2.86 -4.23
C THR A 207 -19.16 3.12 -4.08
N VAL A 208 -18.60 3.12 -2.85
CA VAL A 208 -17.17 3.34 -2.63
C VAL A 208 -16.32 2.32 -3.34
N ILE A 209 -15.41 2.80 -4.22
CA ILE A 209 -14.47 1.96 -4.97
C ILE A 209 -13.32 2.81 -5.52
N ASP A 210 -12.16 2.20 -5.74
CA ASP A 210 -11.08 2.80 -6.52
C ASP A 210 -11.41 2.83 -8.02
N ARG A 211 -10.89 3.83 -8.73
CA ARG A 211 -10.94 3.94 -10.19
C ARG A 211 -9.56 3.94 -10.82
N ALA A 212 -8.53 4.07 -9.99
CA ALA A 212 -7.15 4.08 -10.44
C ALA A 212 -6.74 2.69 -10.99
N THR A 213 -6.20 2.66 -12.20
CA THR A 213 -5.63 1.46 -12.84
C THR A 213 -4.15 1.64 -13.09
N PHE A 214 -3.46 0.58 -13.48
CA PHE A 214 -2.04 0.68 -13.85
C PHE A 214 -1.83 1.55 -15.09
N GLU A 215 -2.77 1.56 -16.02
CA GLU A 215 -2.75 2.36 -17.24
C GLU A 215 -3.19 3.81 -17.01
N ASN A 216 -4.10 4.02 -16.06
CA ASN A 216 -4.62 5.34 -15.70
C ASN A 216 -4.64 5.51 -14.16
N PRO A 217 -3.48 5.74 -13.54
CA PRO A 217 -3.34 5.67 -12.09
C PRO A 217 -3.86 6.89 -11.31
N LYS A 218 -4.04 8.03 -11.97
CA LYS A 218 -4.45 9.29 -11.33
C LYS A 218 -5.96 9.51 -11.49
N GLN A 219 -6.75 8.65 -10.81
CA GLN A 219 -8.20 8.71 -10.84
C GLN A 219 -8.76 8.92 -9.44
N GLU A 220 -9.66 9.87 -9.29
CA GLU A 220 -10.44 10.03 -8.06
C GLU A 220 -11.31 8.78 -7.84
N SER A 221 -11.41 8.35 -6.59
CA SER A 221 -12.25 7.23 -6.18
C SER A 221 -13.74 7.62 -6.24
N ALA A 222 -14.62 6.63 -6.42
CA ALA A 222 -16.06 6.86 -6.29
C ALA A 222 -16.52 6.69 -4.84
N GLY A 223 -17.68 7.25 -4.51
CA GLY A 223 -18.38 7.03 -3.24
C GLY A 223 -17.76 7.69 -2.02
N ILE A 224 -16.71 8.50 -2.17
CA ILE A 224 -16.21 9.38 -1.11
C ILE A 224 -16.95 10.70 -1.21
N GLU A 225 -17.69 11.09 -0.15
CA GLU A 225 -18.51 12.29 -0.11
C GLU A 225 -17.75 13.49 0.45
N GLU A 226 -17.11 13.32 1.60
CA GLU A 226 -16.38 14.40 2.26
C GLU A 226 -15.26 13.86 3.14
N VAL A 227 -14.16 14.60 3.27
CA VAL A 227 -13.02 14.28 4.14
C VAL A 227 -12.69 15.46 5.03
N TRP A 228 -12.57 15.22 6.33
CA TRP A 228 -12.14 16.19 7.33
C TRP A 228 -10.83 15.80 7.96
N ALA A 229 -9.96 16.77 8.19
CA ALA A 229 -8.77 16.61 9.01
C ALA A 229 -8.81 17.67 10.13
N ASN A 230 -8.66 17.23 11.38
CA ASN A 230 -8.79 18.08 12.58
C ASN A 230 -10.07 18.93 12.58
N GLY A 231 -11.21 18.40 12.09
CA GLY A 231 -12.51 19.07 12.04
C GLY A 231 -12.70 20.04 10.89
N ILE A 232 -11.73 20.19 9.99
CA ILE A 232 -11.82 21.09 8.83
C ILE A 232 -11.96 20.25 7.55
N SER A 233 -12.97 20.56 6.73
CA SER A 233 -13.20 19.89 5.44
C SER A 233 -12.04 20.14 4.49
N THR A 234 -11.44 19.07 3.97
CA THR A 234 -10.28 19.10 3.07
C THR A 234 -10.62 18.61 1.66
N PHE A 235 -11.71 17.87 1.51
CA PHE A 235 -12.23 17.38 0.24
C PHE A 235 -13.74 17.29 0.28
N VAL A 236 -14.39 17.64 -0.82
CA VAL A 236 -15.85 17.50 -1.01
C VAL A 236 -16.12 16.94 -2.41
N ALA A 237 -16.96 15.90 -2.50
CA ALA A 237 -17.35 15.30 -3.77
C ALA A 237 -17.88 16.34 -4.76
N GLY A 238 -17.45 16.25 -6.02
CA GLY A 238 -17.82 17.19 -7.08
C GLY A 238 -17.13 18.55 -7.02
N LYS A 239 -16.45 18.90 -5.90
CA LYS A 239 -15.66 20.13 -5.77
C LYS A 239 -14.16 19.86 -5.70
N GLY A 240 -13.76 18.65 -5.29
CA GLY A 240 -12.37 18.27 -5.08
C GLY A 240 -11.78 18.78 -3.77
N ALA A 241 -10.46 18.98 -3.75
CA ALA A 241 -9.75 19.50 -2.59
C ALA A 241 -10.15 20.96 -2.31
N THR A 242 -10.45 21.26 -1.02
CA THR A 242 -10.89 22.61 -0.59
C THR A 242 -9.75 23.63 -0.56
N GLY A 243 -8.50 23.18 -0.58
CA GLY A 243 -7.32 24.03 -0.40
C GLY A 243 -6.90 24.24 1.06
N GLU A 244 -7.75 23.82 2.03
CA GLU A 244 -7.44 23.89 3.45
C GLU A 244 -6.30 22.93 3.83
N LYS A 245 -5.44 23.33 4.76
CA LYS A 245 -4.27 22.57 5.21
C LYS A 245 -4.23 22.45 6.74
N PRO A 246 -5.23 21.78 7.36
CA PRO A 246 -5.35 21.70 8.81
C PRO A 246 -4.45 20.63 9.42
N GLY A 247 -3.61 19.97 8.63
CA GLY A 247 -2.71 18.92 9.09
C GLY A 247 -1.78 19.38 10.22
N ARG A 248 -1.49 18.48 11.16
CA ARG A 248 -0.57 18.70 12.29
C ARG A 248 0.39 17.53 12.38
N LEU A 249 1.57 17.79 12.96
CA LEU A 249 2.46 16.70 13.34
C LEU A 249 1.79 15.87 14.44
N VAL A 250 1.63 14.59 14.20
CA VAL A 250 1.14 13.62 15.18
C VAL A 250 2.35 12.91 15.78
N THR A 251 2.48 12.97 17.08
CA THR A 251 3.55 12.27 17.81
C THR A 251 2.94 11.10 18.58
N ARG A 252 3.74 10.07 18.81
CA ARG A 252 3.35 8.97 19.71
C ARG A 252 3.07 9.53 21.10
N GLY A 253 1.87 9.28 21.62
CA GLY A 253 1.52 9.62 23.00
C GLY A 253 2.38 8.81 23.97
N ARG A 254 2.64 9.36 25.16
CA ARG A 254 3.18 8.57 26.26
C ARG A 254 2.07 7.64 26.76
N VAL A 255 2.31 6.35 26.70
CA VAL A 255 1.50 5.32 27.36
C VAL A 255 1.69 5.41 28.86
#